data_4bb3cc20597a6f937e05926c2b07fdc1
#
_entry.id   4bb3cc20597a6f937e05926c2b07fdc1
#
_cell.length_a   1.000
_cell.length_b   1.000
_cell.length_c   1.000
_cell.angle_alpha   90.00
_cell.angle_beta   90.00
_cell.angle_gamma   90.00
#
_symmetry.space_group_name_H-M   'P 1'
#
loop_
_entity.id
_entity.type
_entity.pdbx_description
1 polymer ?
#
loop_
_entity_poly.entity_id
_entity_poly.type
_entity_poly.pdbx_seq_one_letter_code
_entity_poly.pdbx_strand_id
1 'polypeptide(L)'
;MVRNLAGPTRRGGAALSATLVLLAVATLATPVALHVLQRRHNVLPFDVAVEFPTSKPIIPGEALAGTVIALVEHELGSSTGWRPNDFPLWGPRVLADNNANRQLGILQIVRETVRVMKDHLTKVSSDEFDKHLVDADTAFRNDPRRWLLPAAETKLRDGVTNLRLYVDGLHTEPPRSKRINGRNVELMRLFQAWMDQLGAAHGTLYRDPVSFTTGDDDFYYAQGMGHALAH
;
A
#
# COMPACT_ATOMS: atom_id res chain seq x y z
N MET A 1 -36.55 -51.72 -41.10
CA MET A 1 -36.23 -50.29 -40.88
C MET A 1 -35.72 -50.14 -39.44
N VAL A 2 -34.39 -50.24 -39.25
CA VAL A 2 -33.77 -50.23 -37.92
C VAL A 2 -33.22 -48.83 -37.69
N ARG A 3 -33.76 -48.10 -36.74
CA ARG A 3 -33.30 -46.77 -36.32
C ARG A 3 -32.11 -46.94 -35.37
N ASN A 4 -30.89 -46.61 -35.86
CA ASN A 4 -29.71 -46.46 -35.01
C ASN A 4 -29.91 -45.21 -34.12
N LEU A 5 -30.18 -45.40 -32.84
CA LEU A 5 -30.08 -44.38 -31.82
C LEU A 5 -28.61 -44.25 -31.41
N ALA A 6 -27.90 -43.30 -32.01
CA ALA A 6 -26.57 -42.90 -31.53
C ALA A 6 -26.72 -42.28 -30.15
N GLY A 7 -26.22 -42.95 -29.12
CA GLY A 7 -26.18 -42.44 -27.77
C GLY A 7 -25.31 -41.19 -27.65
N PRO A 8 -25.60 -40.31 -26.65
CA PRO A 8 -24.86 -39.06 -26.46
C PRO A 8 -23.38 -39.34 -26.21
N THR A 9 -22.55 -38.66 -26.95
CA THR A 9 -21.11 -38.84 -26.99
C THR A 9 -20.45 -38.62 -25.63
N ARG A 10 -19.81 -39.62 -25.04
CA ARG A 10 -18.98 -39.59 -23.82
C ARG A 10 -17.84 -38.58 -23.81
N ARG A 11 -17.56 -37.91 -24.95
CA ARG A 11 -16.50 -36.94 -25.11
C ARG A 11 -16.76 -35.61 -24.37
N GLY A 12 -18.00 -35.17 -24.19
CA GLY A 12 -18.36 -33.96 -23.48
C GLY A 12 -18.08 -34.03 -21.96
N GLY A 13 -18.31 -35.20 -21.34
CA GLY A 13 -18.07 -35.35 -19.92
C GLY A 13 -16.60 -35.33 -19.51
N ALA A 14 -15.73 -35.93 -20.33
CA ALA A 14 -14.29 -35.93 -20.06
C ALA A 14 -13.66 -34.51 -20.20
N ALA A 15 -14.11 -33.75 -21.19
CA ALA A 15 -13.64 -32.35 -21.35
C ALA A 15 -14.09 -31.48 -20.17
N LEU A 16 -15.34 -31.61 -19.73
CA LEU A 16 -15.86 -30.85 -18.59
C LEU A 16 -15.09 -31.20 -17.30
N SER A 17 -14.83 -32.50 -17.07
CA SER A 17 -14.07 -32.94 -15.90
C SER A 17 -12.63 -32.44 -15.92
N ALA A 18 -11.95 -32.43 -17.07
CA ALA A 18 -10.61 -31.89 -17.22
C ALA A 18 -10.57 -30.39 -16.96
N THR A 19 -11.55 -29.63 -17.45
CA THR A 19 -11.66 -28.18 -17.19
C THR A 19 -11.87 -27.90 -15.70
N LEU A 20 -12.75 -28.65 -15.01
CA LEU A 20 -12.97 -28.48 -13.58
C LEU A 20 -11.72 -28.81 -12.74
N VAL A 21 -10.97 -29.85 -13.12
CA VAL A 21 -9.70 -30.18 -12.47
C VAL A 21 -8.68 -29.08 -12.67
N LEU A 22 -8.53 -28.56 -13.89
CA LEU A 22 -7.62 -27.45 -14.17
C LEU A 22 -7.98 -26.19 -13.38
N LEU A 23 -9.26 -25.84 -13.29
CA LEU A 23 -9.73 -24.72 -12.48
C LEU A 23 -9.44 -24.93 -10.99
N ALA A 24 -9.68 -26.13 -10.48
CA ALA A 24 -9.38 -26.45 -9.09
C ALA A 24 -7.87 -26.35 -8.80
N VAL A 25 -7.03 -26.90 -9.68
CA VAL A 25 -5.56 -26.80 -9.54
C VAL A 25 -5.11 -25.34 -9.62
N ALA A 26 -5.60 -24.56 -10.57
CA ALA A 26 -5.27 -23.14 -10.69
C ALA A 26 -5.69 -22.37 -9.42
N THR A 27 -6.89 -22.61 -8.91
CA THR A 27 -7.39 -21.95 -7.69
C THR A 27 -6.54 -22.28 -6.47
N LEU A 28 -6.05 -23.52 -6.34
CA LEU A 28 -5.20 -23.93 -5.22
C LEU A 28 -3.74 -23.50 -5.38
N ALA A 29 -3.23 -23.46 -6.61
CA ALA A 29 -1.84 -23.06 -6.89
C ALA A 29 -1.62 -21.55 -6.84
N THR A 30 -2.64 -20.74 -7.18
CA THR A 30 -2.52 -19.29 -7.25
C THR A 30 -2.10 -18.65 -5.92
N PRO A 31 -2.69 -18.94 -4.75
CA PRO A 31 -2.27 -18.38 -3.47
C PRO A 31 -0.82 -18.69 -3.14
N VAL A 32 -0.37 -19.91 -3.44
CA VAL A 32 1.02 -20.34 -3.20
C VAL A 32 1.98 -19.57 -4.10
N ALA A 33 1.66 -19.44 -5.38
CA ALA A 33 2.47 -18.67 -6.33
C ALA A 33 2.55 -17.19 -5.94
N LEU A 34 1.43 -16.60 -5.57
CA LEU A 34 1.36 -15.22 -5.09
C LEU A 34 2.20 -15.02 -3.82
N HIS A 35 2.11 -15.93 -2.85
CA HIS A 35 2.91 -15.88 -1.64
C HIS A 35 4.42 -15.94 -1.94
N VAL A 36 4.85 -16.84 -2.82
CA VAL A 36 6.27 -16.96 -3.22
C VAL A 36 6.77 -15.69 -3.92
N LEU A 37 5.99 -15.15 -4.86
CA LEU A 37 6.33 -13.92 -5.58
C LEU A 37 6.45 -12.74 -4.63
N GLN A 38 5.51 -12.61 -3.71
CA GLN A 38 5.49 -11.56 -2.71
C GLN A 38 6.69 -11.65 -1.75
N ARG A 39 6.97 -12.86 -1.24
CA ARG A 39 8.12 -13.08 -0.37
C ARG A 39 9.42 -12.70 -1.05
N ARG A 40 9.56 -12.99 -2.35
CA ARG A 40 10.71 -12.56 -3.14
C ARG A 40 10.80 -11.03 -3.23
N HIS A 41 9.69 -10.35 -3.49
CA HIS A 41 9.67 -8.89 -3.54
C HIS A 41 10.06 -8.26 -2.20
N ASN A 42 9.53 -8.76 -1.08
CA ASN A 42 9.77 -8.22 0.25
C ASN A 42 11.22 -8.40 0.75
N VAL A 43 12.02 -9.28 0.15
CA VAL A 43 13.46 -9.47 0.47
C VAL A 43 14.36 -8.67 -0.47
N LEU A 44 13.84 -8.03 -1.52
CA LEU A 44 14.65 -7.18 -2.38
C LEU A 44 15.15 -5.97 -1.58
N PRO A 45 16.40 -5.54 -1.79
CA PRO A 45 16.89 -4.32 -1.20
C PRO A 45 15.99 -3.14 -1.61
N PHE A 46 15.55 -2.37 -0.64
CA PHE A 46 14.80 -1.14 -0.86
C PHE A 46 15.63 0.01 -0.29
N ASP A 47 16.07 0.91 -1.16
CA ASP A 47 16.83 2.11 -0.79
C ASP A 47 16.11 3.33 -1.36
N VAL A 48 15.55 4.13 -0.47
CA VAL A 48 14.83 5.37 -0.82
C VAL A 48 15.70 6.32 -1.64
N ALA A 49 17.00 6.42 -1.34
CA ALA A 49 17.90 7.31 -2.07
C ALA A 49 18.12 6.88 -3.52
N VAL A 50 17.93 5.60 -3.82
CA VAL A 50 17.97 5.04 -5.18
C VAL A 50 16.64 5.24 -5.89
N GLU A 51 15.54 4.92 -5.19
CA GLU A 51 14.17 5.01 -5.77
C GLU A 51 13.72 6.46 -5.98
N PHE A 52 14.13 7.35 -5.09
CA PHE A 52 13.82 8.77 -5.17
C PHE A 52 15.06 9.63 -4.85
N PRO A 53 15.95 9.84 -5.81
CA PRO A 53 17.11 10.70 -5.59
C PRO A 53 16.69 12.15 -5.37
N THR A 54 17.12 12.73 -4.24
CA THR A 54 16.83 14.13 -3.89
C THR A 54 17.79 15.10 -4.57
N SER A 55 17.38 16.36 -4.66
CA SER A 55 18.21 17.45 -5.17
C SER A 55 19.44 17.73 -4.28
N LYS A 56 20.41 18.48 -4.82
CA LYS A 56 21.58 18.96 -4.06
C LYS A 56 21.72 20.46 -4.26
N PRO A 57 21.54 21.30 -3.22
CA PRO A 57 21.18 20.94 -1.84
C PRO A 57 19.75 20.44 -1.70
N ILE A 58 19.47 19.61 -0.69
CA ILE A 58 18.14 19.07 -0.39
C ILE A 58 17.21 20.21 0.03
N ILE A 59 16.03 20.27 -0.58
CA ILE A 59 15.00 21.24 -0.23
C ILE A 59 14.14 20.66 0.91
N PRO A 60 13.87 21.42 1.99
CA PRO A 60 13.01 20.95 3.08
C PRO A 60 11.62 20.49 2.58
N GLY A 61 11.28 19.24 2.84
CA GLY A 61 10.05 18.57 2.38
C GLY A 61 10.27 17.57 1.25
N GLU A 62 11.31 17.74 0.45
CA GLU A 62 11.61 16.85 -0.68
C GLU A 62 11.91 15.43 -0.21
N ALA A 63 12.81 15.27 0.77
CA ALA A 63 13.19 13.95 1.26
C ALA A 63 12.00 13.18 1.85
N LEU A 64 11.19 13.84 2.68
CA LEU A 64 10.03 13.20 3.31
C LEU A 64 8.95 12.82 2.28
N ALA A 65 8.65 13.72 1.33
CA ALA A 65 7.73 13.42 0.24
C ALA A 65 8.26 12.30 -0.66
N GLY A 66 9.57 12.34 -0.96
CA GLY A 66 10.26 11.31 -1.76
C GLY A 66 10.22 9.94 -1.11
N THR A 67 10.42 9.86 0.21
CA THR A 67 10.29 8.60 0.96
C THR A 67 8.88 8.02 0.83
N VAL A 68 7.86 8.84 1.01
CA VAL A 68 6.46 8.40 0.84
C VAL A 68 6.19 7.93 -0.58
N ILE A 69 6.65 8.67 -1.59
CA ILE A 69 6.52 8.28 -3.01
C ILE A 69 7.17 6.93 -3.24
N ALA A 70 8.44 6.78 -2.84
CA ALA A 70 9.20 5.55 -3.03
C ALA A 70 8.53 4.33 -2.37
N LEU A 71 8.07 4.47 -1.12
CA LEU A 71 7.36 3.41 -0.40
C LEU A 71 6.09 2.96 -1.13
N VAL A 72 5.26 3.90 -1.57
CA VAL A 72 3.99 3.57 -2.23
C VAL A 72 4.24 2.98 -3.62
N GLU A 73 5.17 3.53 -4.39
CA GLU A 73 5.52 3.02 -5.72
C GLU A 73 6.16 1.64 -5.65
N HIS A 74 7.00 1.37 -4.64
CA HIS A 74 7.56 0.04 -4.42
C HIS A 74 6.47 -1.01 -4.22
N GLU A 75 5.48 -0.73 -3.39
CA GLU A 75 4.36 -1.66 -3.15
C GLU A 75 3.46 -1.83 -4.39
N LEU A 76 3.17 -0.75 -5.12
CA LEU A 76 2.38 -0.80 -6.35
C LEU A 76 3.12 -1.44 -7.53
N GLY A 77 4.45 -1.35 -7.56
CA GLY A 77 5.33 -1.88 -8.60
C GLY A 77 5.67 -3.36 -8.42
N SER A 78 5.26 -3.99 -7.31
CA SER A 78 5.48 -5.41 -7.10
C SER A 78 4.76 -6.26 -8.15
N SER A 79 5.30 -7.45 -8.44
CA SER A 79 4.68 -8.38 -9.40
C SER A 79 3.26 -8.81 -9.02
N THR A 80 2.89 -8.64 -7.76
CA THR A 80 1.56 -8.95 -7.24
C THR A 80 0.70 -7.70 -7.01
N GLY A 81 1.28 -6.50 -7.11
CA GLY A 81 0.59 -5.23 -6.95
C GLY A 81 0.05 -5.00 -5.53
N TRP A 82 -1.02 -4.21 -5.46
CA TRP A 82 -1.73 -3.89 -4.22
C TRP A 82 -2.67 -5.02 -3.85
N ARG A 83 -2.41 -5.70 -2.73
CA ARG A 83 -3.12 -6.92 -2.29
C ARG A 83 -4.37 -6.69 -1.44
N PRO A 84 -4.52 -5.58 -0.69
CA PRO A 84 -5.68 -5.40 0.20
C PRO A 84 -7.05 -5.42 -0.47
N ASN A 85 -7.12 -5.13 -1.78
CA ASN A 85 -8.36 -5.15 -2.57
C ASN A 85 -8.50 -6.32 -3.51
N ASP A 86 -7.68 -7.37 -3.36
CA ASP A 86 -7.79 -8.56 -4.19
C ASP A 86 -9.13 -9.29 -4.06
N PHE A 87 -9.47 -10.00 -5.14
CA PHE A 87 -10.69 -10.79 -5.16
C PHE A 87 -10.70 -11.84 -4.04
N PRO A 88 -11.81 -12.02 -3.31
CA PRO A 88 -11.85 -12.86 -2.10
C PRO A 88 -11.41 -14.31 -2.26
N LEU A 89 -11.52 -14.90 -3.48
CA LEU A 89 -11.06 -16.27 -3.76
C LEU A 89 -9.54 -16.41 -3.82
N TRP A 90 -8.82 -15.32 -4.16
CA TRP A 90 -7.36 -15.28 -4.24
C TRP A 90 -6.76 -14.27 -3.28
N GLY A 91 -7.60 -13.62 -2.53
CA GLY A 91 -7.28 -12.53 -1.65
C GLY A 91 -7.22 -12.92 -0.19
N PRO A 92 -7.26 -11.94 0.66
CA PRO A 92 -6.66 -11.84 1.96
C PRO A 92 -7.34 -12.64 3.08
N ARG A 93 -7.95 -13.79 2.85
CA ARG A 93 -8.73 -14.40 3.94
C ARG A 93 -8.22 -15.73 4.48
N VAL A 94 -7.26 -16.40 3.85
CA VAL A 94 -6.87 -17.75 4.36
C VAL A 94 -5.38 -18.07 4.27
N LEU A 95 -4.63 -17.60 3.27
CA LEU A 95 -3.20 -17.99 3.07
C LEU A 95 -2.33 -16.90 2.42
N ALA A 96 -2.91 -15.77 2.02
CA ALA A 96 -2.20 -14.73 1.26
C ALA A 96 -2.44 -13.31 1.79
N ASP A 97 -2.98 -13.18 2.99
CA ASP A 97 -3.33 -11.92 3.65
C ASP A 97 -2.15 -11.22 4.34
N ASN A 98 -1.10 -11.96 4.67
CA ASN A 98 0.08 -11.44 5.33
C ASN A 98 0.63 -10.17 4.64
N ASN A 99 0.77 -10.22 3.32
CA ASN A 99 1.26 -9.05 2.61
C ASN A 99 0.21 -7.96 2.46
N ALA A 100 -1.07 -8.30 2.35
CA ALA A 100 -2.14 -7.32 2.36
C ALA A 100 -2.13 -6.52 3.67
N ASN A 101 -1.99 -7.19 4.81
CA ASN A 101 -1.90 -6.54 6.12
C ASN A 101 -0.60 -5.74 6.28
N ARG A 102 0.53 -6.25 5.77
CA ARG A 102 1.78 -5.48 5.71
C ARG A 102 1.62 -4.18 4.90
N GLN A 103 1.02 -4.23 3.72
CA GLN A 103 0.76 -3.07 2.89
C GLN A 103 -0.19 -2.07 3.56
N LEU A 104 -1.19 -2.53 4.30
CA LEU A 104 -2.06 -1.67 5.11
C LEU A 104 -1.29 -0.96 6.23
N GLY A 105 -0.34 -1.65 6.87
CA GLY A 105 0.54 -1.04 7.87
C GLY A 105 1.43 0.06 7.28
N ILE A 106 2.04 -0.18 6.11
CA ILE A 106 2.80 0.84 5.38
C ILE A 106 1.91 2.05 5.06
N LEU A 107 0.72 1.80 4.50
CA LEU A 107 -0.22 2.87 4.14
C LEU A 107 -0.64 3.69 5.36
N GLN A 108 -0.76 3.09 6.53
CA GLN A 108 -1.10 3.82 7.75
C GLN A 108 -0.03 4.86 8.10
N ILE A 109 1.24 4.51 8.04
CA ILE A 109 2.35 5.45 8.27
C ILE A 109 2.40 6.52 7.17
N VAL A 110 2.20 6.14 5.91
CA VAL A 110 2.10 7.09 4.79
C VAL A 110 1.00 8.12 5.05
N ARG A 111 -0.19 7.70 5.44
CA ARG A 111 -1.33 8.57 5.75
C ARG A 111 -1.00 9.57 6.86
N GLU A 112 -0.44 9.08 7.96
CA GLU A 112 -0.09 9.94 9.09
C GLU A 112 1.04 10.92 8.75
N THR A 113 2.03 10.48 7.99
CA THR A 113 3.11 11.34 7.51
C THR A 113 2.58 12.47 6.62
N VAL A 114 1.78 12.14 5.61
CA VAL A 114 1.21 13.16 4.69
C VAL A 114 0.25 14.09 5.43
N ARG A 115 -0.53 13.58 6.38
CA ARG A 115 -1.38 14.41 7.25
C ARG A 115 -0.57 15.43 8.02
N VAL A 116 0.51 15.00 8.67
CA VAL A 116 1.35 15.91 9.46
C VAL A 116 2.09 16.90 8.56
N MET A 117 2.55 16.48 7.38
CA MET A 117 3.11 17.40 6.38
C MET A 117 2.11 18.52 6.04
N LYS A 118 0.87 18.15 5.73
CA LYS A 118 -0.19 19.09 5.38
C LYS A 118 -0.58 19.99 6.56
N ASP A 119 -0.86 19.41 7.73
CA ASP A 119 -1.50 20.12 8.84
C ASP A 119 -0.51 20.93 9.68
N HIS A 120 0.76 20.50 9.74
CA HIS A 120 1.74 21.04 10.66
C HIS A 120 3.03 21.50 9.99
N LEU A 121 3.69 20.65 9.20
CA LEU A 121 5.04 20.94 8.72
C LEU A 121 5.10 22.07 7.69
N THR A 122 4.08 22.22 6.85
CA THR A 122 4.02 23.26 5.81
C THR A 122 3.21 24.48 6.22
N LYS A 123 2.51 24.43 7.36
CA LYS A 123 1.66 25.52 7.85
C LYS A 123 2.43 26.45 8.78
N VAL A 124 3.02 27.52 8.26
CA VAL A 124 3.87 28.42 9.07
C VAL A 124 3.14 29.64 9.61
N SER A 125 2.24 30.24 8.86
CA SER A 125 1.55 31.48 9.27
C SER A 125 0.33 31.83 8.40
N SER A 126 0.07 31.10 7.32
CA SER A 126 -1.09 31.33 6.47
C SER A 126 -2.17 30.31 6.79
N ASP A 127 -3.42 30.73 6.76
CA ASP A 127 -4.56 29.84 6.93
C ASP A 127 -4.75 28.84 5.77
N GLU A 128 -3.93 28.96 4.75
CA GLU A 128 -3.99 28.12 3.55
C GLU A 128 -3.07 26.91 3.64
N PHE A 129 -3.62 25.73 3.35
CA PHE A 129 -2.85 24.49 3.18
C PHE A 129 -2.18 24.44 1.79
N ASP A 130 -1.11 23.65 1.66
CA ASP A 130 -0.59 23.31 0.33
C ASP A 130 -1.57 22.42 -0.41
N LYS A 131 -2.02 22.87 -1.60
CA LYS A 131 -3.06 22.18 -2.37
C LYS A 131 -2.67 20.74 -2.71
N HIS A 132 -1.43 20.50 -3.12
CA HIS A 132 -0.97 19.17 -3.51
C HIS A 132 -0.90 18.21 -2.31
N LEU A 133 -0.56 18.71 -1.13
CA LEU A 133 -0.62 17.91 0.10
C LEU A 133 -2.04 17.60 0.53
N VAL A 134 -3.00 18.52 0.32
CA VAL A 134 -4.43 18.28 0.58
C VAL A 134 -4.96 17.19 -0.35
N ASP A 135 -4.65 17.30 -1.64
CA ASP A 135 -5.09 16.33 -2.64
C ASP A 135 -4.45 14.96 -2.41
N ALA A 136 -3.17 14.91 -2.02
CA ALA A 136 -2.48 13.67 -1.66
C ALA A 136 -3.07 13.00 -0.40
N ASP A 137 -3.27 13.76 0.69
CA ASP A 137 -3.90 13.26 1.91
C ASP A 137 -5.30 12.70 1.62
N THR A 138 -6.11 13.41 0.83
CA THR A 138 -7.44 12.96 0.41
C THR A 138 -7.38 11.66 -0.38
N ALA A 139 -6.43 11.54 -1.29
CA ALA A 139 -6.25 10.35 -2.11
C ALA A 139 -5.83 9.12 -1.27
N PHE A 140 -4.86 9.28 -0.38
CA PHE A 140 -4.39 8.19 0.49
C PHE A 140 -5.42 7.77 1.54
N ARG A 141 -6.36 8.63 1.96
CA ARG A 141 -7.45 8.29 2.89
C ARG A 141 -8.58 7.50 2.27
N ASN A 142 -8.55 7.26 0.97
CA ASN A 142 -9.55 6.41 0.33
C ASN A 142 -9.51 4.99 0.90
N ASP A 143 -10.62 4.25 0.75
CA ASP A 143 -10.68 2.86 1.21
C ASP A 143 -9.64 2.00 0.48
N PRO A 144 -8.64 1.43 1.19
CA PRO A 144 -7.57 0.66 0.60
C PRO A 144 -8.02 -0.73 0.10
N ARG A 145 -9.23 -1.15 0.48
CA ARG A 145 -9.84 -2.41 0.06
C ARG A 145 -10.83 -2.24 -1.08
N ARG A 146 -11.00 -1.04 -1.57
CA ARG A 146 -11.95 -0.76 -2.66
C ARG A 146 -11.48 -1.36 -3.97
N TRP A 147 -12.30 -2.24 -4.52
CA TRP A 147 -11.98 -3.00 -5.72
C TRP A 147 -12.35 -2.29 -7.03
N LEU A 148 -13.46 -1.54 -7.08
CA LEU A 148 -13.98 -0.91 -8.29
C LEU A 148 -14.28 0.59 -8.12
N LEU A 149 -14.05 1.32 -9.17
CA LEU A 149 -14.46 2.67 -9.58
C LEU A 149 -14.55 3.75 -8.49
N PRO A 150 -13.48 4.39 -8.13
CA PRO A 150 -12.10 4.10 -8.50
C PRO A 150 -11.52 2.98 -7.63
N ALA A 151 -10.66 2.15 -8.21
CA ALA A 151 -9.92 1.15 -7.44
C ALA A 151 -8.93 1.82 -6.47
N ALA A 152 -8.54 1.09 -5.42
CA ALA A 152 -7.59 1.61 -4.43
C ALA A 152 -6.27 2.04 -5.06
N GLU A 153 -5.73 1.25 -6.01
CA GLU A 153 -4.48 1.56 -6.71
C GLU A 153 -4.54 2.87 -7.47
N THR A 154 -5.68 3.18 -8.08
CA THR A 154 -5.88 4.46 -8.76
C THR A 154 -5.72 5.61 -7.77
N LYS A 155 -6.32 5.49 -6.59
CA LYS A 155 -6.22 6.51 -5.54
C LYS A 155 -4.83 6.61 -4.94
N LEU A 156 -4.13 5.51 -4.76
CA LEU A 156 -2.74 5.51 -4.33
C LEU A 156 -1.83 6.20 -5.36
N ARG A 157 -2.03 5.95 -6.66
CA ARG A 157 -1.31 6.66 -7.73
C ARG A 157 -1.67 8.15 -7.81
N ASP A 158 -2.94 8.52 -7.58
CA ASP A 158 -3.34 9.92 -7.46
C ASP A 158 -2.58 10.62 -6.32
N GLY A 159 -2.46 9.95 -5.17
CA GLY A 159 -1.69 10.46 -4.03
C GLY A 159 -0.22 10.68 -4.36
N VAL A 160 0.43 9.69 -4.98
CA VAL A 160 1.81 9.79 -5.46
C VAL A 160 1.98 10.92 -6.48
N THR A 161 1.06 11.05 -7.43
CA THR A 161 1.09 12.11 -8.44
C THR A 161 1.04 13.49 -7.78
N ASN A 162 0.18 13.67 -6.79
CA ASN A 162 0.09 14.93 -6.07
C ASN A 162 1.35 15.21 -5.23
N LEU A 163 1.97 14.20 -4.61
CA LEU A 163 3.25 14.39 -3.94
C LEU A 163 4.38 14.75 -4.91
N ARG A 164 4.40 14.18 -6.12
CA ARG A 164 5.35 14.60 -7.16
C ARG A 164 5.14 16.05 -7.57
N LEU A 165 3.90 16.49 -7.78
CA LEU A 165 3.55 17.88 -8.05
C LEU A 165 3.95 18.80 -6.89
N TYR A 166 3.84 18.34 -5.64
CA TYR A 166 4.33 19.05 -4.47
C TYR A 166 5.85 19.24 -4.55
N VAL A 167 6.61 18.18 -4.82
CA VAL A 167 8.08 18.26 -4.97
C VAL A 167 8.46 19.16 -6.13
N ASP A 168 7.84 19.01 -7.30
CA ASP A 168 8.08 19.87 -8.47
C ASP A 168 7.84 21.34 -8.13
N GLY A 169 6.78 21.62 -7.37
CA GLY A 169 6.47 22.97 -6.91
C GLY A 169 7.50 23.56 -5.95
N LEU A 170 8.23 22.73 -5.19
CA LEU A 170 9.35 23.19 -4.34
C LEU A 170 10.53 23.73 -5.16
N HIS A 171 10.72 23.22 -6.38
CA HIS A 171 11.81 23.55 -7.29
C HIS A 171 11.49 24.74 -8.21
N THR A 172 10.29 25.31 -8.18
CA THR A 172 9.96 26.50 -9.00
C THR A 172 10.47 27.79 -8.36
N GLU A 173 10.71 28.82 -9.20
CA GLU A 173 11.06 30.18 -8.74
C GLU A 173 10.00 31.17 -9.24
N PRO A 174 9.21 31.76 -8.34
CA PRO A 174 9.13 31.50 -6.89
C PRO A 174 8.53 30.12 -6.60
N PRO A 175 8.83 29.51 -5.43
CA PRO A 175 8.29 28.22 -5.05
C PRO A 175 6.75 28.24 -5.04
N ARG A 176 6.13 27.25 -5.71
CA ARG A 176 4.67 27.06 -5.76
C ARG A 176 4.17 26.20 -4.61
N SER A 177 5.04 25.32 -4.09
CA SER A 177 4.74 24.47 -2.94
C SER A 177 5.37 25.04 -1.67
N LYS A 178 4.73 24.76 -0.54
CA LYS A 178 5.16 25.24 0.76
C LYS A 178 6.28 24.36 1.31
N ARG A 179 7.43 24.96 1.59
CA ARG A 179 8.56 24.26 2.23
C ARG A 179 8.20 23.84 3.65
N ILE A 180 8.72 22.71 4.07
CA ILE A 180 8.60 22.26 5.47
C ILE A 180 9.34 23.26 6.37
N ASN A 181 8.67 23.63 7.46
CA ASN A 181 9.27 24.38 8.54
C ASN A 181 9.98 23.44 9.50
N GLY A 182 11.30 23.48 9.53
CA GLY A 182 12.15 22.66 10.39
C GLY A 182 12.19 23.09 11.86
N ARG A 183 11.14 23.75 12.38
CA ARG A 183 11.05 24.05 13.83
C ARG A 183 10.93 22.75 14.62
N ASN A 184 11.66 22.64 15.72
CA ASN A 184 11.65 21.46 16.58
C ASN A 184 10.24 21.04 16.99
N VAL A 185 9.35 22.00 17.29
CA VAL A 185 7.96 21.72 17.69
C VAL A 185 7.19 21.00 16.59
N GLU A 186 7.36 21.36 15.34
CA GLU A 186 6.64 20.73 14.23
C GLU A 186 7.19 19.32 13.93
N LEU A 187 8.51 19.13 14.01
CA LEU A 187 9.12 17.80 13.91
C LEU A 187 8.68 16.89 15.07
N MET A 188 8.55 17.43 16.29
CA MET A 188 8.00 16.67 17.42
C MET A 188 6.59 16.17 17.16
N ARG A 189 5.75 16.91 16.44
CA ARG A 189 4.40 16.45 16.04
C ARG A 189 4.45 15.25 15.10
N LEU A 190 5.42 15.23 14.19
CA LEU A 190 5.64 14.08 13.29
C LEU A 190 6.03 12.83 14.09
N PHE A 191 7.05 12.98 14.96
CA PHE A 191 7.48 11.87 15.81
C PHE A 191 6.37 11.40 16.77
N GLN A 192 5.59 12.32 17.35
CA GLN A 192 4.45 11.96 18.18
C GLN A 192 3.40 11.16 17.41
N ALA A 193 3.05 11.59 16.18
CA ALA A 193 2.11 10.86 15.34
C ALA A 193 2.60 9.44 15.03
N TRP A 194 3.89 9.27 14.75
CA TRP A 194 4.48 7.94 14.52
C TRP A 194 4.51 7.09 15.80
N MET A 195 4.86 7.69 16.94
CA MET A 195 4.84 7.00 18.25
C MET A 195 3.43 6.54 18.62
N ASP A 196 2.40 7.34 18.36
CA ASP A 196 1.00 6.98 18.61
C ASP A 196 0.59 5.76 17.77
N GLN A 197 1.02 5.70 16.50
CA GLN A 197 0.77 4.55 15.63
C GLN A 197 1.52 3.29 16.12
N LEU A 198 2.78 3.42 16.50
CA LEU A 198 3.55 2.30 17.07
C LEU A 198 2.97 1.83 18.39
N GLY A 199 2.51 2.77 19.24
CA GLY A 199 1.83 2.45 20.50
C GLY A 199 0.54 1.66 20.26
N ALA A 200 -0.25 2.05 19.26
CA ALA A 200 -1.45 1.31 18.87
C ALA A 200 -1.12 -0.10 18.36
N ALA A 201 -0.11 -0.24 17.49
CA ALA A 201 0.36 -1.54 17.00
C ALA A 201 0.87 -2.42 18.13
N HIS A 202 1.68 -1.87 19.04
CA HIS A 202 2.16 -2.57 20.23
C HIS A 202 0.98 -3.05 21.09
N GLY A 203 0.00 -2.19 21.39
CA GLY A 203 -1.19 -2.56 22.16
C GLY A 203 -2.00 -3.69 21.49
N THR A 204 -2.03 -3.74 20.16
CA THR A 204 -2.70 -4.80 19.41
C THR A 204 -1.95 -6.13 19.51
N LEU A 205 -0.62 -6.11 19.38
CA LEU A 205 0.24 -7.31 19.46
C LEU A 205 0.25 -7.96 20.85
N TYR A 206 -0.05 -7.18 21.92
CA TYR A 206 -0.09 -7.69 23.29
C TYR A 206 -1.49 -8.15 23.75
N ARG A 207 -2.51 -8.02 22.90
CA ARG A 207 -3.82 -8.62 23.18
C ARG A 207 -3.78 -10.11 22.91
N ASP A 208 -4.52 -10.86 23.72
CA ASP A 208 -4.76 -12.26 23.43
C ASP A 208 -5.50 -12.35 22.07
N PRO A 209 -4.93 -13.01 21.06
CA PRO A 209 -5.55 -13.08 19.76
C PRO A 209 -6.88 -13.85 19.86
N VAL A 210 -7.93 -13.26 19.28
CA VAL A 210 -9.26 -13.91 19.23
C VAL A 210 -9.20 -15.20 18.42
N SER A 211 -8.26 -15.29 17.48
CA SER A 211 -7.96 -16.48 16.69
C SER A 211 -6.50 -16.44 16.21
N PHE A 212 -5.97 -17.57 15.81
CA PHE A 212 -4.62 -17.64 15.22
C PHE A 212 -4.46 -16.71 14.00
N THR A 213 -5.49 -16.64 13.15
CA THR A 213 -5.49 -15.75 11.96
C THR A 213 -5.49 -14.28 12.33
N THR A 214 -6.16 -13.87 13.40
CA THR A 214 -6.16 -12.46 13.86
C THR A 214 -4.79 -12.03 14.36
N GLY A 215 -4.09 -12.91 15.07
CA GLY A 215 -2.74 -12.61 15.56
C GLY A 215 -1.71 -12.48 14.43
N ASP A 216 -1.87 -13.24 13.36
CA ASP A 216 -1.04 -13.16 12.15
C ASP A 216 -1.26 -11.84 11.41
N ASP A 217 -2.51 -11.44 11.21
CA ASP A 217 -2.90 -10.17 10.60
C ASP A 217 -2.28 -8.97 11.33
N ASP A 218 -2.40 -8.95 12.65
CA ASP A 218 -1.87 -7.88 13.52
C ASP A 218 -0.35 -7.80 13.44
N PHE A 219 0.33 -8.97 13.39
CA PHE A 219 1.78 -9.04 13.26
C PHE A 219 2.26 -8.43 11.93
N TYR A 220 1.67 -8.82 10.81
CA TYR A 220 2.08 -8.30 9.51
C TYR A 220 1.73 -6.82 9.34
N TYR A 221 0.61 -6.37 9.91
CA TYR A 221 0.28 -4.95 9.95
C TYR A 221 1.34 -4.15 10.71
N ALA A 222 1.73 -4.59 11.90
CA ALA A 222 2.80 -3.96 12.68
C ALA A 222 4.16 -4.01 11.95
N GLN A 223 4.48 -5.13 11.27
CA GLN A 223 5.68 -5.25 10.44
C GLN A 223 5.70 -4.20 9.31
N GLY A 224 4.56 -3.98 8.66
CA GLY A 224 4.42 -2.95 7.62
C GLY A 224 4.68 -1.54 8.15
N MET A 225 4.14 -1.23 9.32
CA MET A 225 4.41 0.05 9.99
C MET A 225 5.89 0.22 10.32
N GLY A 226 6.52 -0.81 10.91
CA GLY A 226 7.94 -0.80 11.22
C GLY A 226 8.82 -0.65 9.98
N HIS A 227 8.44 -1.30 8.88
CA HIS A 227 9.13 -1.15 7.59
C HIS A 227 9.08 0.30 7.08
N ALA A 228 7.91 0.92 7.09
CA ALA A 228 7.76 2.30 6.62
C ALA A 228 8.53 3.31 7.49
N LEU A 229 8.64 3.07 8.79
CA LEU A 229 9.36 3.94 9.74
C LEU A 229 10.89 3.72 9.73
N ALA A 230 11.36 2.62 9.16
CA ALA A 230 12.80 2.35 9.03
C ALA A 230 13.47 3.15 7.91
N HIS A 231 12.67 3.78 7.04
CA HIS A 231 13.09 4.57 5.89
C HIS A 231 12.71 6.05 6.06
#